data_bce9c95268d514c9acc4fc32f075f502
#
_entry.id   bce9c95268d514c9acc4fc32f075f502
#
_cell.length_a   1.000
_cell.length_b   1.000
_cell.length_c   1.000
_cell.angle_alpha   90.00
_cell.angle_beta   90.00
_cell.angle_gamma   90.00
#
_symmetry.space_group_name_H-M   'P 1'
#
loop_
_entity.id
_entity.type
_entity.pdbx_description
1 polymer ?
#
loop_
_entity_poly.entity_id
_entity_poly.type
_entity_poly.pdbx_seq_one_letter_code
_entity_poly.pdbx_strand_id
1 'polypeptide(L)'
;MNIMVFDVPAINGGALSVLNDFYNEVAESNDKNINWIFVLSTPTLKETNNIKVLRFPWVKKSWGHRIYFDQFIAPKLVKQYQVDKVFSLQNVTIPHVKCKQILYVHQSLPFVDYKFTFKDNKLFWVYQNIIGRNIINSVKEAQRVIVQTEWMKKACVERTQVDSQKIEVIPPVINLEVKGNFKTSDGSLSTFFYPASGAEYKNHQLILDACREIKKISEKKYKVIFTLNGNENSYVSDLYKQVQKEQLPICFEGPKTREEVFDMYTKSILIFPSYIETLGLPLLEAREHKGFVLASNCPFSNEVLRNYENAYYFDPFNFRELTTLIDSILKKNLSYVSPRIDDTKGINQHLISKVLSEVR
;
A
#
# COMPACT_ATOMS: atom_id res chain seq x y z
N MET A 1 19.64 -24.48 8.66
CA MET A 1 18.24 -24.37 8.20
C MET A 1 18.20 -23.54 6.93
N ASN A 2 17.47 -24.00 5.89
CA ASN A 2 17.33 -23.30 4.61
C ASN A 2 15.96 -22.64 4.51
N ILE A 3 15.90 -21.32 4.45
CA ILE A 3 14.67 -20.56 4.26
C ILE A 3 14.67 -19.93 2.87
N MET A 4 13.61 -20.16 2.10
CA MET A 4 13.46 -19.57 0.77
C MET A 4 12.38 -18.50 0.79
N VAL A 5 12.76 -17.29 0.35
CA VAL A 5 11.90 -16.11 0.29
C VAL A 5 11.50 -15.87 -1.16
N PHE A 6 10.20 -15.90 -1.46
CA PHE A 6 9.69 -15.63 -2.80
C PHE A 6 9.07 -14.22 -2.88
N ASP A 7 9.60 -13.39 -3.77
CA ASP A 7 8.96 -12.12 -4.15
C ASP A 7 9.24 -11.74 -5.61
N VAL A 8 8.80 -12.60 -6.50
CA VAL A 8 8.93 -12.39 -7.96
C VAL A 8 8.11 -11.19 -8.47
N PRO A 9 6.95 -10.80 -7.87
CA PRO A 9 6.20 -9.63 -8.30
C PRO A 9 6.87 -8.29 -7.99
N ALA A 10 7.63 -8.17 -6.91
CA ALA A 10 8.19 -6.91 -6.46
C ALA A 10 9.16 -6.31 -7.49
N ILE A 11 8.84 -5.10 -7.96
CA ILE A 11 9.70 -4.29 -8.86
C ILE A 11 9.71 -2.82 -8.47
N ASN A 12 8.65 -2.32 -7.86
CA ASN A 12 8.52 -0.93 -7.41
C ASN A 12 7.44 -0.81 -6.31
N GLY A 13 7.28 0.39 -5.77
CA GLY A 13 6.22 0.72 -4.81
C GLY A 13 6.30 -0.09 -3.51
N GLY A 14 5.16 -0.26 -2.85
CA GLY A 14 5.06 -0.88 -1.53
C GLY A 14 5.60 -2.32 -1.46
N ALA A 15 5.45 -3.11 -2.53
CA ALA A 15 5.99 -4.49 -2.56
C ALA A 15 7.53 -4.49 -2.48
N LEU A 16 8.19 -3.61 -3.26
CA LEU A 16 9.64 -3.48 -3.21
C LEU A 16 10.12 -2.95 -1.85
N SER A 17 9.38 -2.04 -1.24
CA SER A 17 9.69 -1.54 0.11
C SER A 17 9.68 -2.69 1.12
N VAL A 18 8.62 -3.49 1.16
CA VAL A 18 8.50 -4.66 2.06
C VAL A 18 9.64 -5.66 1.84
N LEU A 19 10.00 -5.94 0.58
CA LEU A 19 11.13 -6.81 0.25
C LEU A 19 12.45 -6.27 0.81
N ASN A 20 12.72 -4.97 0.59
CA ASN A 20 13.96 -4.34 1.04
C ASN A 20 14.05 -4.29 2.58
N ASP A 21 12.94 -3.95 3.24
CA ASP A 21 12.88 -3.89 4.70
C ASP A 21 13.16 -5.29 5.29
N PHE A 22 12.50 -6.33 4.76
CA PHE A 22 12.75 -7.70 5.21
C PHE A 22 14.19 -8.17 4.92
N TYR A 23 14.74 -7.84 3.74
CA TYR A 23 16.13 -8.15 3.42
C TYR A 23 17.10 -7.48 4.41
N ASN A 24 16.87 -6.22 4.77
CA ASN A 24 17.70 -5.50 5.74
C ASN A 24 17.65 -6.17 7.13
N GLU A 25 16.45 -6.56 7.60
CA GLU A 25 16.30 -7.33 8.85
C GLU A 25 17.12 -8.63 8.80
N VAL A 26 17.07 -9.37 7.67
CA VAL A 26 17.84 -10.60 7.47
C VAL A 26 19.34 -10.33 7.47
N ALA A 27 19.80 -9.29 6.79
CA ALA A 27 21.22 -8.92 6.71
C ALA A 27 21.80 -8.48 8.06
N GLU A 28 20.98 -7.79 8.87
CA GLU A 28 21.36 -7.33 10.21
C GLU A 28 21.36 -8.45 11.26
N SER A 29 20.52 -9.48 11.07
CA SER A 29 20.36 -10.56 12.06
C SER A 29 21.61 -11.40 12.29
N ASN A 30 22.53 -11.46 11.31
CA ASN A 30 23.81 -12.18 11.35
C ASN A 30 23.75 -13.65 11.85
N ASP A 31 22.57 -14.30 11.79
CA ASP A 31 22.42 -15.70 12.20
C ASP A 31 23.04 -16.65 11.16
N LYS A 32 24.25 -17.11 11.44
CA LYS A 32 25.02 -18.00 10.56
C LYS A 32 24.44 -19.42 10.44
N ASN A 33 23.46 -19.79 11.26
CA ASN A 33 22.83 -21.11 11.22
C ASN A 33 21.69 -21.16 10.19
N ILE A 34 21.32 -20.03 9.60
CA ILE A 34 20.25 -19.90 8.63
C ILE A 34 20.80 -19.46 7.28
N ASN A 35 20.51 -20.28 6.25
CA ASN A 35 20.78 -19.93 4.87
C ASN A 35 19.50 -19.34 4.25
N TRP A 36 19.60 -18.11 3.80
CA TRP A 36 18.50 -17.40 3.14
C TRP A 36 18.65 -17.46 1.63
N ILE A 37 17.57 -17.79 0.92
CA ILE A 37 17.56 -17.87 -0.54
C ILE A 37 16.43 -16.98 -1.05
N PHE A 38 16.76 -15.81 -1.58
CA PHE A 38 15.79 -14.88 -2.15
C PHE A 38 15.54 -15.21 -3.62
N VAL A 39 14.28 -15.40 -3.99
CA VAL A 39 13.82 -15.73 -5.35
C VAL A 39 13.04 -14.54 -5.90
N LEU A 40 13.66 -13.81 -6.83
CA LEU A 40 13.22 -12.52 -7.32
C LEU A 40 13.10 -12.49 -8.85
N SER A 41 12.49 -11.43 -9.38
CA SER A 41 12.54 -11.15 -10.83
C SER A 41 13.70 -10.25 -11.21
N THR A 42 13.51 -8.94 -11.10
CA THR A 42 14.45 -7.90 -11.53
C THR A 42 15.24 -7.23 -10.41
N PRO A 43 14.71 -7.09 -9.16
CA PRO A 43 15.47 -6.45 -8.11
C PRO A 43 16.82 -7.13 -7.85
N THR A 44 17.82 -6.31 -7.48
CA THR A 44 19.15 -6.79 -7.09
C THR A 44 19.32 -6.58 -5.59
N LEU A 45 19.62 -7.67 -4.88
CA LEU A 45 20.02 -7.66 -3.49
C LEU A 45 21.48 -8.15 -3.39
N LYS A 46 22.20 -7.72 -2.39
CA LYS A 46 23.58 -8.13 -2.16
C LYS A 46 23.62 -9.56 -1.59
N GLU A 47 24.42 -10.44 -2.18
CA GLU A 47 24.69 -11.75 -1.60
C GLU A 47 25.72 -11.67 -0.47
N THR A 48 25.58 -12.56 0.50
CA THR A 48 26.53 -12.73 1.60
C THR A 48 26.80 -14.24 1.78
N ASN A 49 27.60 -14.61 2.77
CA ASN A 49 27.90 -16.02 3.03
C ASN A 49 26.69 -16.89 3.32
N ASN A 50 25.63 -16.27 3.89
CA ASN A 50 24.38 -16.96 4.25
C ASN A 50 23.14 -16.42 3.49
N ILE A 51 23.33 -15.47 2.55
CA ILE A 51 22.25 -14.93 1.69
C ILE A 51 22.60 -15.18 0.23
N LYS A 52 21.77 -15.97 -0.45
CA LYS A 52 21.82 -16.22 -1.89
C LYS A 52 20.65 -15.58 -2.60
N VAL A 53 20.86 -15.05 -3.82
CA VAL A 53 19.82 -14.39 -4.62
C VAL A 53 19.65 -15.06 -5.97
N LEU A 54 18.49 -15.63 -6.22
CA LEU A 54 18.14 -16.25 -7.49
C LEU A 54 17.22 -15.32 -8.27
N ARG A 55 17.62 -14.94 -9.49
CA ARG A 55 16.88 -13.99 -10.30
C ARG A 55 16.30 -14.62 -11.56
N PHE A 56 15.02 -14.34 -11.80
CA PHE A 56 14.24 -14.85 -12.94
C PHE A 56 13.51 -13.73 -13.69
N PRO A 57 14.23 -12.82 -14.38
CA PRO A 57 13.61 -11.66 -15.07
C PRO A 57 12.57 -12.05 -16.11
N TRP A 58 12.73 -13.22 -16.74
CA TRP A 58 11.83 -13.71 -17.76
C TRP A 58 10.40 -14.00 -17.28
N VAL A 59 10.20 -14.17 -15.98
CA VAL A 59 8.86 -14.35 -15.37
C VAL A 59 7.94 -13.17 -15.64
N LYS A 60 8.51 -11.98 -15.87
CA LYS A 60 7.78 -10.75 -16.18
C LYS A 60 7.33 -10.62 -17.63
N LYS A 61 7.75 -11.51 -18.53
CA LYS A 61 7.39 -11.42 -19.94
C LYS A 61 5.89 -11.59 -20.22
N SER A 62 5.21 -12.45 -19.45
CA SER A 62 3.76 -12.64 -19.57
C SER A 62 3.17 -13.42 -18.37
N TRP A 63 1.85 -13.41 -18.26
CA TRP A 63 1.10 -14.24 -17.31
C TRP A 63 1.42 -15.76 -17.45
N GLY A 64 1.60 -16.24 -18.69
CA GLY A 64 1.96 -17.64 -18.94
C GLY A 64 3.33 -17.99 -18.35
N HIS A 65 4.33 -17.10 -18.48
CA HIS A 65 5.64 -17.28 -17.88
C HIS A 65 5.55 -17.29 -16.34
N ARG A 66 4.70 -16.44 -15.77
CA ARG A 66 4.47 -16.42 -14.33
C ARG A 66 3.85 -17.73 -13.83
N ILE A 67 2.79 -18.20 -14.50
CA ILE A 67 2.14 -19.45 -14.14
C ILE A 67 3.11 -20.63 -14.27
N TYR A 68 3.90 -20.69 -15.36
CA TYR A 68 4.90 -21.72 -15.54
C TYR A 68 5.94 -21.72 -14.42
N PHE A 69 6.42 -20.53 -14.04
CA PHE A 69 7.36 -20.40 -12.93
C PHE A 69 6.74 -20.91 -11.62
N ASP A 70 5.55 -20.45 -11.27
CA ASP A 70 4.91 -20.80 -10.00
C ASP A 70 4.57 -22.30 -9.92
N GLN A 71 4.14 -22.93 -11.02
CA GLN A 71 3.72 -24.33 -11.03
C GLN A 71 4.89 -25.32 -11.15
N PHE A 72 5.96 -24.98 -11.86
CA PHE A 72 7.01 -25.94 -12.21
C PHE A 72 8.39 -25.56 -11.70
N ILE A 73 8.78 -24.29 -11.73
CA ILE A 73 10.13 -23.87 -11.36
C ILE A 73 10.23 -23.65 -9.84
N ALA A 74 9.31 -22.93 -9.24
CA ALA A 74 9.35 -22.63 -7.81
C ALA A 74 9.35 -23.91 -6.93
N PRO A 75 8.49 -24.93 -7.17
CA PRO A 75 8.55 -26.19 -6.43
C PRO A 75 9.88 -26.95 -6.63
N LYS A 76 10.45 -26.86 -7.84
CA LYS A 76 11.75 -27.47 -8.16
C LYS A 76 12.89 -26.83 -7.37
N LEU A 77 12.88 -25.50 -7.25
CA LEU A 77 13.85 -24.75 -6.43
C LEU A 77 13.74 -25.15 -4.96
N VAL A 78 12.54 -25.23 -4.40
CA VAL A 78 12.31 -25.66 -3.01
C VAL A 78 12.93 -27.04 -2.78
N LYS A 79 12.71 -27.99 -3.68
CA LYS A 79 13.30 -29.35 -3.60
C LYS A 79 14.82 -29.32 -3.78
N GLN A 80 15.34 -28.63 -4.78
CA GLN A 80 16.77 -28.56 -5.13
C GLN A 80 17.62 -28.00 -3.98
N TYR A 81 17.10 -26.97 -3.29
CA TYR A 81 17.80 -26.32 -2.18
C TYR A 81 17.45 -26.92 -0.82
N GLN A 82 16.74 -28.05 -0.78
CA GLN A 82 16.33 -28.72 0.46
C GLN A 82 15.74 -27.72 1.49
N VAL A 83 14.74 -26.95 1.04
CA VAL A 83 14.16 -25.85 1.82
C VAL A 83 13.34 -26.38 2.98
N ASP A 84 13.65 -25.94 4.19
CA ASP A 84 12.94 -26.28 5.41
C ASP A 84 11.66 -25.45 5.56
N LYS A 85 11.71 -24.17 5.14
CA LYS A 85 10.60 -23.22 5.26
C LYS A 85 10.56 -22.26 4.07
N VAL A 86 9.36 -21.99 3.57
CA VAL A 86 9.09 -20.93 2.57
C VAL A 86 8.49 -19.72 3.26
N PHE A 87 9.03 -18.53 2.97
CA PHE A 87 8.39 -17.26 3.26
C PHE A 87 7.98 -16.60 1.94
N SER A 88 6.68 -16.48 1.71
CA SER A 88 6.14 -15.90 0.48
C SER A 88 5.66 -14.48 0.71
N LEU A 89 6.33 -13.50 0.12
CA LEU A 89 5.96 -12.09 0.07
C LEU A 89 5.02 -11.77 -1.12
N GLN A 90 4.71 -12.76 -1.94
CA GLN A 90 4.02 -12.55 -3.24
C GLN A 90 2.51 -12.83 -3.19
N ASN A 91 1.89 -12.81 -2.00
CA ASN A 91 0.45 -13.05 -1.75
C ASN A 91 -0.06 -14.47 -2.04
N VAL A 92 0.77 -15.39 -2.55
CA VAL A 92 0.39 -16.76 -2.87
C VAL A 92 1.43 -17.77 -2.36
N THR A 93 0.98 -18.94 -1.96
CA THR A 93 1.85 -20.07 -1.59
C THR A 93 2.51 -20.70 -2.82
N ILE A 94 3.58 -21.45 -2.60
CA ILE A 94 4.22 -22.28 -3.64
C ILE A 94 3.49 -23.62 -3.68
N PRO A 95 2.92 -24.00 -4.82
CA PRO A 95 2.18 -25.27 -4.92
C PRO A 95 3.11 -26.50 -4.86
N HIS A 96 2.54 -27.64 -4.51
CA HIS A 96 3.21 -28.94 -4.56
C HIS A 96 4.48 -29.07 -3.69
N VAL A 97 4.62 -28.28 -2.63
CA VAL A 97 5.71 -28.37 -1.66
C VAL A 97 5.18 -28.89 -0.31
N LYS A 98 6.04 -29.64 0.42
CA LYS A 98 5.68 -30.23 1.72
C LYS A 98 6.19 -29.42 2.92
N CYS A 99 7.13 -28.49 2.68
CA CYS A 99 7.68 -27.66 3.75
C CYS A 99 6.64 -26.63 4.26
N LYS A 100 6.89 -26.15 5.46
CA LYS A 100 6.05 -25.11 6.08
C LYS A 100 6.10 -23.83 5.24
N GLN A 101 4.93 -23.19 5.06
CA GLN A 101 4.83 -21.94 4.33
C GLN A 101 4.22 -20.84 5.20
N ILE A 102 4.93 -19.72 5.28
CA ILE A 102 4.43 -18.46 5.85
C ILE A 102 4.10 -17.55 4.69
N LEU A 103 2.91 -16.97 4.71
CA LEU A 103 2.38 -16.13 3.64
C LEU A 103 2.23 -14.69 4.12
N TYR A 104 2.81 -13.74 3.41
CA TYR A 104 2.56 -12.31 3.61
C TYR A 104 1.55 -11.82 2.60
N VAL A 105 0.43 -11.25 3.08
CA VAL A 105 -0.65 -10.77 2.22
C VAL A 105 -0.73 -9.25 2.30
N HIS A 106 -0.41 -8.59 1.20
CA HIS A 106 -0.48 -7.15 1.01
C HIS A 106 -1.31 -6.74 -0.22
N GLN A 107 -2.19 -7.62 -0.69
CA GLN A 107 -3.14 -7.36 -1.77
C GLN A 107 -4.57 -7.36 -1.22
N SER A 108 -5.21 -6.19 -1.20
CA SER A 108 -6.54 -6.01 -0.62
C SER A 108 -7.71 -6.32 -1.57
N LEU A 109 -7.49 -6.29 -2.90
CA LEU A 109 -8.54 -6.49 -3.90
C LEU A 109 -9.47 -7.69 -3.67
N PRO A 110 -8.98 -8.88 -3.26
CA PRO A 110 -9.87 -10.02 -3.00
C PRO A 110 -10.75 -9.86 -1.75
N PHE A 111 -10.40 -8.93 -0.87
CA PHE A 111 -10.96 -8.80 0.49
C PHE A 111 -11.87 -7.59 0.67
N VAL A 112 -11.86 -6.64 -0.29
CA VAL A 112 -12.75 -5.47 -0.25
C VAL A 112 -14.17 -5.82 -0.71
N ASP A 113 -15.14 -5.05 -0.23
CA ASP A 113 -16.56 -5.23 -0.62
C ASP A 113 -16.85 -4.70 -2.01
N TYR A 114 -16.09 -3.69 -2.48
CA TYR A 114 -16.23 -3.16 -3.83
C TYR A 114 -15.96 -4.23 -4.89
N LYS A 115 -16.83 -4.35 -5.88
CA LYS A 115 -16.74 -5.36 -6.95
C LYS A 115 -16.53 -4.69 -8.30
N PHE A 116 -15.40 -4.99 -8.92
CA PHE A 116 -15.18 -4.62 -10.31
C PHE A 116 -15.98 -5.53 -11.23
N THR A 117 -16.66 -4.94 -12.24
CA THR A 117 -17.21 -5.71 -13.34
C THR A 117 -16.19 -5.86 -14.46
N PHE A 118 -16.36 -6.91 -15.28
CA PHE A 118 -15.47 -7.14 -16.42
C PHE A 118 -15.55 -6.00 -17.47
N LYS A 119 -16.68 -5.28 -17.49
CA LYS A 119 -16.91 -4.15 -18.40
C LYS A 119 -16.19 -2.89 -17.90
N ASP A 120 -16.19 -2.65 -16.60
CA ASP A 120 -15.60 -1.45 -16.01
C ASP A 120 -14.06 -1.52 -16.07
N ASN A 121 -13.49 -2.59 -15.51
CA ASN A 121 -12.05 -2.80 -15.53
C ASN A 121 -11.69 -4.29 -15.56
N LYS A 122 -11.34 -4.79 -16.77
CA LYS A 122 -10.99 -6.19 -16.98
C LYS A 122 -9.82 -6.65 -16.08
N LEU A 123 -8.82 -5.81 -15.92
CA LEU A 123 -7.62 -6.15 -15.15
C LEU A 123 -7.97 -6.32 -13.66
N PHE A 124 -8.68 -5.36 -13.06
CA PHE A 124 -9.07 -5.45 -11.64
C PHE A 124 -10.08 -6.57 -11.42
N TRP A 125 -10.97 -6.84 -12.38
CA TRP A 125 -11.85 -8.00 -12.31
C TRP A 125 -11.05 -9.32 -12.27
N VAL A 126 -10.01 -9.48 -13.11
CA VAL A 126 -9.11 -10.65 -13.08
C VAL A 126 -8.37 -10.75 -11.75
N TYR A 127 -7.83 -9.64 -11.25
CA TYR A 127 -7.16 -9.60 -9.94
C TYR A 127 -8.11 -9.96 -8.80
N GLN A 128 -9.36 -9.53 -8.84
CA GLN A 128 -10.33 -9.80 -7.78
C GLN A 128 -10.88 -11.22 -7.84
N ASN A 129 -11.15 -11.74 -9.05
CA ASN A 129 -11.87 -13.00 -9.22
C ASN A 129 -10.96 -14.21 -9.51
N ILE A 130 -9.93 -14.06 -10.35
CA ILE A 130 -9.04 -15.17 -10.72
C ILE A 130 -7.85 -15.24 -9.78
N ILE A 131 -7.06 -14.18 -9.71
CA ILE A 131 -5.90 -14.11 -8.82
C ILE A 131 -6.36 -14.12 -7.36
N GLY A 132 -7.46 -13.43 -7.07
CA GLY A 132 -8.06 -13.40 -5.75
C GLY A 132 -8.41 -14.77 -5.20
N ARG A 133 -8.92 -15.69 -6.03
CA ARG A 133 -9.16 -17.08 -5.63
C ARG A 133 -7.87 -17.79 -5.22
N ASN A 134 -6.77 -17.57 -5.97
CA ASN A 134 -5.47 -18.13 -5.61
C ASN A 134 -4.96 -17.57 -4.27
N ILE A 135 -5.15 -16.27 -4.03
CA ILE A 135 -4.77 -15.64 -2.75
C ILE A 135 -5.60 -16.24 -1.61
N ILE A 136 -6.92 -16.34 -1.77
CA ILE A 136 -7.83 -16.94 -0.79
C ILE A 136 -7.44 -18.38 -0.48
N ASN A 137 -7.14 -19.20 -1.50
CA ASN A 137 -6.69 -20.58 -1.31
C ASN A 137 -5.33 -20.62 -0.59
N SER A 138 -4.41 -19.75 -0.96
CA SER A 138 -3.09 -19.64 -0.31
C SER A 138 -3.20 -19.25 1.17
N VAL A 139 -4.14 -18.38 1.55
CA VAL A 139 -4.45 -18.08 2.96
C VAL A 139 -4.94 -19.32 3.70
N LYS A 140 -5.74 -20.18 3.05
CA LYS A 140 -6.20 -21.45 3.64
C LYS A 140 -5.08 -22.47 3.79
N GLU A 141 -4.19 -22.57 2.82
CA GLU A 141 -3.09 -23.55 2.76
C GLU A 141 -1.90 -23.19 3.62
N ALA A 142 -1.53 -21.91 3.70
CA ALA A 142 -0.39 -21.45 4.48
C ALA A 142 -0.50 -21.89 5.94
N GLN A 143 0.61 -22.18 6.58
CA GLN A 143 0.63 -22.50 8.02
C GLN A 143 0.38 -21.25 8.87
N ARG A 144 0.96 -20.13 8.48
CA ARG A 144 0.75 -18.81 9.09
C ARG A 144 0.58 -17.77 8.00
N VAL A 145 -0.24 -16.78 8.29
CA VAL A 145 -0.48 -15.63 7.39
C VAL A 145 -0.11 -14.35 8.13
N ILE A 146 0.62 -13.46 7.47
CA ILE A 146 0.96 -12.14 7.98
C ILE A 146 0.24 -11.10 7.13
N VAL A 147 -0.39 -10.14 7.77
CA VAL A 147 -1.05 -8.98 7.15
C VAL A 147 -0.59 -7.69 7.81
N GLN A 148 -0.83 -6.55 7.18
CA GLN A 148 -0.33 -5.25 7.66
C GLN A 148 -1.26 -4.57 8.68
N THR A 149 -2.55 -4.94 8.73
CA THR A 149 -3.60 -4.21 9.46
C THR A 149 -4.64 -5.16 10.03
N GLU A 150 -5.31 -4.72 11.11
CA GLU A 150 -6.40 -5.49 11.73
C GLU A 150 -7.60 -5.63 10.79
N TRP A 151 -7.91 -4.59 9.98
CA TRP A 151 -8.98 -4.70 8.99
C TRP A 151 -8.70 -5.79 7.96
N MET A 152 -7.43 -5.91 7.49
CA MET A 152 -7.03 -7.00 6.58
C MET A 152 -7.15 -8.37 7.24
N LYS A 153 -6.77 -8.49 8.51
CA LYS A 153 -6.97 -9.73 9.30
C LYS A 153 -8.44 -10.10 9.34
N LYS A 154 -9.30 -9.16 9.72
CA LYS A 154 -10.74 -9.37 9.78
C LYS A 154 -11.30 -9.79 8.42
N ALA A 155 -10.96 -9.07 7.36
CA ALA A 155 -11.42 -9.36 6.00
C ALA A 155 -10.91 -10.73 5.48
N CYS A 156 -9.67 -11.12 5.82
CA CYS A 156 -9.14 -12.45 5.51
C CYS A 156 -9.92 -13.55 6.24
N VAL A 157 -10.17 -13.40 7.55
CA VAL A 157 -10.96 -14.37 8.33
C VAL A 157 -12.37 -14.51 7.78
N GLU A 158 -13.06 -13.41 7.53
CA GLU A 158 -14.43 -13.40 7.00
C GLU A 158 -14.52 -14.07 5.63
N ARG A 159 -13.53 -13.83 4.76
CA ARG A 159 -13.54 -14.35 3.39
C ARG A 159 -13.09 -15.82 3.29
N THR A 160 -12.20 -16.25 4.17
CA THR A 160 -11.57 -17.58 4.09
C THR A 160 -12.08 -18.57 5.12
N GLN A 161 -12.71 -18.09 6.21
CA GLN A 161 -13.18 -18.87 7.36
C GLN A 161 -12.07 -19.66 8.06
N VAL A 162 -10.83 -19.18 8.00
CA VAL A 162 -9.70 -19.77 8.76
C VAL A 162 -9.72 -19.26 10.21
N ASP A 163 -9.06 -20.00 11.10
CA ASP A 163 -8.87 -19.55 12.47
C ASP A 163 -8.11 -18.21 12.50
N SER A 164 -8.62 -17.25 13.27
CA SER A 164 -8.01 -15.93 13.42
C SER A 164 -6.61 -15.98 14.03
N GLN A 165 -6.28 -17.01 14.80
CA GLN A 165 -4.93 -17.23 15.34
C GLN A 165 -3.89 -17.54 14.27
N LYS A 166 -4.32 -18.04 13.11
CA LYS A 166 -3.47 -18.28 11.95
C LYS A 166 -2.97 -16.99 11.31
N ILE A 167 -3.69 -15.87 11.51
CA ILE A 167 -3.41 -14.58 10.87
C ILE A 167 -2.84 -13.61 11.90
N GLU A 168 -1.62 -13.17 11.66
CA GLU A 168 -0.91 -12.22 12.51
C GLU A 168 -0.82 -10.85 11.84
N VAL A 169 -1.03 -9.78 12.62
CA VAL A 169 -0.89 -8.41 12.13
C VAL A 169 0.50 -7.90 12.44
N ILE A 170 1.26 -7.56 11.41
CA ILE A 170 2.58 -6.94 11.52
C ILE A 170 2.60 -5.72 10.61
N PRO A 171 2.42 -4.51 11.14
CA PRO A 171 2.57 -3.28 10.38
C PRO A 171 3.99 -3.18 9.78
N PRO A 172 4.15 -2.60 8.59
CA PRO A 172 5.47 -2.36 8.03
C PRO A 172 6.27 -1.42 8.93
N VAL A 173 7.56 -1.68 9.07
CA VAL A 173 8.49 -0.77 9.74
C VAL A 173 8.67 0.43 8.81
N ILE A 174 8.14 1.57 9.21
CA ILE A 174 8.31 2.79 8.46
C ILE A 174 9.36 3.63 9.17
N ASN A 175 10.58 3.60 8.66
CA ASN A 175 11.63 4.53 9.09
C ASN A 175 11.29 5.92 8.56
N LEU A 176 10.43 6.62 9.30
CA LEU A 176 10.09 8.01 9.03
C LEU A 176 11.10 8.91 9.75
N GLU A 177 12.09 9.40 9.03
CA GLU A 177 12.79 10.60 9.48
C GLU A 177 11.86 11.80 9.32
N VAL A 178 11.01 12.04 10.34
CA VAL A 178 10.12 13.20 10.36
C VAL A 178 10.96 14.47 10.46
N LYS A 179 11.19 15.14 9.34
CA LYS A 179 11.99 16.38 9.27
C LYS A 179 11.23 17.63 9.69
N GLY A 180 9.92 17.53 9.93
CA GLY A 180 9.07 18.66 10.31
C GLY A 180 7.61 18.29 10.48
N ASN A 181 6.88 19.11 11.23
CA ASN A 181 5.43 18.97 11.41
C ASN A 181 4.67 19.95 10.51
N PHE A 182 3.41 19.65 10.26
CA PHE A 182 2.50 20.55 9.55
C PHE A 182 2.45 21.92 10.22
N LYS A 183 2.55 22.98 9.40
CA LYS A 183 2.50 24.36 9.85
C LYS A 183 1.28 25.05 9.24
N THR A 184 0.38 25.52 10.08
CA THR A 184 -0.78 26.26 9.63
C THR A 184 -0.37 27.63 9.08
N SER A 185 -0.82 27.92 7.87
CA SER A 185 -0.72 29.21 7.21
C SER A 185 -1.86 29.31 6.17
N ASP A 186 -2.15 30.49 5.67
CA ASP A 186 -3.12 30.62 4.58
C ASP A 186 -2.72 29.82 3.35
N GLY A 187 -1.42 29.70 3.08
CA GLY A 187 -0.90 28.90 1.99
C GLY A 187 -1.08 27.40 2.21
N SER A 188 -0.79 26.87 3.41
CA SER A 188 -0.95 25.45 3.71
C SER A 188 -2.43 25.03 3.77
N LEU A 189 -3.31 25.90 4.28
CA LEU A 189 -4.75 25.65 4.34
C LEU A 189 -5.48 25.84 3.00
N SER A 190 -4.79 26.35 1.97
CA SER A 190 -5.29 26.48 0.60
C SER A 190 -4.56 25.58 -0.40
N THR A 191 -3.66 24.74 0.07
CA THR A 191 -2.93 23.75 -0.76
C THR A 191 -3.31 22.35 -0.34
N PHE A 192 -3.84 21.57 -1.28
CA PHE A 192 -4.21 20.16 -1.09
C PHE A 192 -3.26 19.30 -1.88
N PHE A 193 -2.89 18.13 -1.33
CA PHE A 193 -1.88 17.25 -1.91
C PHE A 193 -2.35 15.80 -1.95
N TYR A 194 -2.10 15.13 -3.07
CA TYR A 194 -2.41 13.71 -3.23
C TYR A 194 -1.25 12.97 -3.89
N PRO A 195 -0.37 12.31 -3.12
CA PRO A 195 0.72 11.47 -3.63
C PRO A 195 0.20 10.07 -3.95
N ALA A 196 -0.25 9.86 -5.18
CA ALA A 196 -0.79 8.56 -5.59
C ALA A 196 -0.51 8.25 -7.06
N SER A 197 -0.43 6.95 -7.38
CA SER A 197 -0.36 6.46 -8.75
C SER A 197 -1.68 6.66 -9.49
N GLY A 198 -1.65 6.61 -10.83
CA GLY A 198 -2.83 6.78 -11.68
C GLY A 198 -3.75 5.56 -11.79
N ALA A 199 -3.87 4.73 -10.75
CA ALA A 199 -4.84 3.63 -10.72
C ALA A 199 -6.24 4.16 -10.42
N GLU A 200 -7.27 3.61 -11.07
CA GLU A 200 -8.66 4.08 -10.95
C GLU A 200 -9.18 4.08 -9.50
N TYR A 201 -8.85 3.04 -8.71
CA TYR A 201 -9.27 2.95 -7.32
C TYR A 201 -8.60 3.99 -6.39
N LYS A 202 -7.59 4.71 -6.88
CA LYS A 202 -7.03 5.90 -6.21
C LYS A 202 -7.98 7.09 -6.30
N ASN A 203 -8.98 7.03 -7.18
CA ASN A 203 -10.14 7.89 -7.17
C ASN A 203 -9.87 9.39 -7.37
N HIS A 204 -8.92 9.72 -8.24
CA HIS A 204 -8.62 11.12 -8.60
C HIS A 204 -9.85 11.86 -9.16
N GLN A 205 -10.76 11.12 -9.85
CA GLN A 205 -11.98 11.69 -10.40
C GLN A 205 -12.86 12.37 -9.33
N LEU A 206 -12.96 11.78 -8.14
CA LEU A 206 -13.71 12.37 -7.03
C LEU A 206 -13.19 13.77 -6.66
N ILE A 207 -11.87 13.97 -6.70
CA ILE A 207 -11.26 15.30 -6.44
C ILE A 207 -11.63 16.28 -7.55
N LEU A 208 -11.61 15.86 -8.82
CA LEU A 208 -12.05 16.72 -9.93
C LEU A 208 -13.50 17.15 -9.75
N ASP A 209 -14.38 16.22 -9.41
CA ASP A 209 -15.80 16.47 -9.22
C ASP A 209 -16.05 17.42 -8.05
N ALA A 210 -15.32 17.27 -6.95
CA ALA A 210 -15.35 18.21 -5.83
C ALA A 210 -14.86 19.61 -6.24
N CYS A 211 -13.76 19.70 -7.00
CA CYS A 211 -13.25 20.99 -7.50
C CYS A 211 -14.24 21.68 -8.45
N ARG A 212 -14.96 20.92 -9.28
CA ARG A 212 -16.04 21.49 -10.13
C ARG A 212 -17.14 22.14 -9.31
N GLU A 213 -17.54 21.47 -8.23
CA GLU A 213 -18.59 21.98 -7.37
C GLU A 213 -18.12 23.19 -6.57
N ILE A 214 -16.90 23.17 -6.03
CA ILE A 214 -16.31 24.32 -5.32
C ILE A 214 -16.26 25.56 -6.24
N LYS A 215 -15.88 25.38 -7.52
CA LYS A 215 -15.83 26.48 -8.50
C LYS A 215 -17.17 27.21 -8.68
N LYS A 216 -18.31 26.54 -8.39
CA LYS A 216 -19.66 27.15 -8.47
C LYS A 216 -20.05 27.89 -7.21
N ILE A 217 -19.53 27.50 -6.05
CA ILE A 217 -20.02 27.96 -4.73
C ILE A 217 -19.02 28.82 -3.95
N SER A 218 -17.76 28.90 -4.43
CA SER A 218 -16.72 29.65 -3.71
C SER A 218 -15.76 30.34 -4.68
N GLU A 219 -15.41 31.60 -4.35
CA GLU A 219 -14.38 32.37 -5.05
C GLU A 219 -12.98 32.24 -4.40
N LYS A 220 -12.87 31.42 -3.35
CA LYS A 220 -11.60 31.24 -2.62
C LYS A 220 -10.57 30.55 -3.52
N LYS A 221 -9.37 31.13 -3.56
CA LYS A 221 -8.25 30.55 -4.30
C LYS A 221 -7.66 29.40 -3.52
N TYR A 222 -7.47 28.27 -4.19
CA TYR A 222 -6.80 27.08 -3.67
C TYR A 222 -6.14 26.33 -4.81
N LYS A 223 -5.33 25.34 -4.50
CA LYS A 223 -4.76 24.42 -5.48
C LYS A 223 -4.73 23.00 -4.94
N VAL A 224 -4.85 22.04 -5.85
CA VAL A 224 -4.65 20.61 -5.58
C VAL A 224 -3.43 20.14 -6.38
N ILE A 225 -2.55 19.38 -5.78
CA ILE A 225 -1.32 18.88 -6.39
C ILE A 225 -1.40 17.36 -6.49
N PHE A 226 -1.28 16.84 -7.72
CA PHE A 226 -1.12 15.42 -8.03
C PHE A 226 0.33 15.11 -8.38
N THR A 227 0.83 13.96 -7.92
CA THR A 227 2.16 13.45 -8.30
C THR A 227 2.13 12.64 -9.59
N LEU A 228 1.34 13.08 -10.56
CA LEU A 228 1.15 12.50 -11.89
C LEU A 228 1.64 13.47 -12.96
N ASN A 229 2.10 12.94 -14.11
CA ASN A 229 2.46 13.75 -15.28
C ASN A 229 1.27 14.07 -16.19
N GLY A 230 0.17 13.31 -16.07
CA GLY A 230 -1.01 13.46 -16.92
C GLY A 230 -1.07 12.54 -18.14
N ASN A 231 -0.15 11.57 -18.26
CA ASN A 231 -0.04 10.66 -19.43
C ASN A 231 0.33 9.22 -19.06
N GLU A 232 0.24 8.82 -17.79
CA GLU A 232 0.62 7.50 -17.31
C GLU A 232 -0.22 6.37 -17.91
N ASN A 233 -1.50 6.64 -18.15
CA ASN A 233 -2.46 5.74 -18.79
C ASN A 233 -3.66 6.53 -19.35
N SER A 234 -4.60 5.85 -20.00
CA SER A 234 -5.79 6.50 -20.57
C SER A 234 -6.65 7.24 -19.56
N TYR A 235 -6.87 6.63 -18.38
CA TYR A 235 -7.62 7.25 -17.27
C TYR A 235 -6.99 8.57 -16.83
N VAL A 236 -5.68 8.59 -16.57
CA VAL A 236 -4.97 9.80 -16.16
C VAL A 236 -4.95 10.86 -17.27
N SER A 237 -4.78 10.43 -18.54
CA SER A 237 -4.83 11.35 -19.67
C SER A 237 -6.20 12.02 -19.82
N ASP A 238 -7.27 11.28 -19.52
CA ASP A 238 -8.63 11.85 -19.55
C ASP A 238 -8.88 12.80 -18.39
N LEU A 239 -8.37 12.51 -17.18
CA LEU A 239 -8.39 13.45 -16.06
C LEU A 239 -7.65 14.76 -16.42
N TYR A 240 -6.46 14.64 -16.99
CA TYR A 240 -5.67 15.80 -17.40
C TYR A 240 -6.42 16.68 -18.39
N LYS A 241 -7.02 16.09 -19.43
CA LYS A 241 -7.84 16.82 -20.42
C LYS A 241 -9.02 17.54 -19.77
N GLN A 242 -9.72 16.89 -18.83
CA GLN A 242 -10.82 17.47 -18.10
C GLN A 242 -10.35 18.69 -17.30
N VAL A 243 -9.25 18.56 -16.54
CA VAL A 243 -8.67 19.67 -15.76
C VAL A 243 -8.32 20.86 -16.65
N GLN A 244 -7.68 20.63 -17.79
CA GLN A 244 -7.31 21.70 -18.75
C GLN A 244 -8.55 22.36 -19.36
N LYS A 245 -9.50 21.58 -19.85
CA LYS A 245 -10.73 22.07 -20.47
C LYS A 245 -11.57 22.93 -19.52
N GLU A 246 -11.65 22.50 -18.28
CA GLU A 246 -12.51 23.14 -17.26
C GLU A 246 -11.75 24.14 -16.40
N GLN A 247 -10.45 24.29 -16.61
CA GLN A 247 -9.57 25.18 -15.84
C GLN A 247 -9.74 24.95 -14.33
N LEU A 248 -9.69 23.69 -13.89
CA LEU A 248 -9.76 23.34 -12.47
C LEU A 248 -8.43 23.68 -11.78
N PRO A 249 -8.44 24.01 -10.49
CA PRO A 249 -7.24 24.40 -9.74
C PRO A 249 -6.40 23.17 -9.35
N ILE A 250 -6.11 22.28 -10.31
CA ILE A 250 -5.39 21.03 -10.14
C ILE A 250 -4.10 21.07 -10.95
N CYS A 251 -2.97 20.82 -10.29
CA CYS A 251 -1.64 20.79 -10.86
C CYS A 251 -1.13 19.35 -10.96
N PHE A 252 -0.67 18.95 -12.13
CA PHE A 252 0.05 17.70 -12.36
C PHE A 252 1.55 18.00 -12.29
N GLU A 253 2.19 17.72 -11.14
CA GLU A 253 3.60 18.07 -10.90
C GLU A 253 4.58 16.92 -11.12
N GLY A 254 4.06 15.75 -11.54
CA GLY A 254 4.87 14.55 -11.75
C GLY A 254 5.31 13.85 -10.47
N PRO A 255 6.05 12.73 -10.63
CA PRO A 255 6.57 11.96 -9.50
C PRO A 255 7.48 12.82 -8.61
N LYS A 256 7.37 12.62 -7.30
CA LYS A 256 8.20 13.28 -6.29
C LYS A 256 9.05 12.26 -5.56
N THR A 257 10.21 12.69 -5.11
CA THR A 257 11.04 11.92 -4.18
C THR A 257 10.34 11.79 -2.83
N ARG A 258 10.75 10.83 -2.02
CA ARG A 258 10.20 10.65 -0.67
C ARG A 258 10.38 11.90 0.19
N GLU A 259 11.53 12.56 0.08
CA GLU A 259 11.79 13.80 0.81
C GLU A 259 10.86 14.93 0.39
N GLU A 260 10.60 15.10 -0.91
CA GLU A 260 9.65 16.09 -1.41
C GLU A 260 8.22 15.79 -0.96
N VAL A 261 7.82 14.51 -0.91
CA VAL A 261 6.51 14.12 -0.37
C VAL A 261 6.40 14.48 1.11
N PHE A 262 7.43 14.21 1.90
CA PHE A 262 7.45 14.54 3.33
C PHE A 262 7.42 16.06 3.56
N ASP A 263 8.13 16.83 2.76
CA ASP A 263 8.07 18.30 2.80
C ASP A 263 6.66 18.80 2.46
N MET A 264 5.96 18.17 1.51
CA MET A 264 4.57 18.50 1.18
C MET A 264 3.62 18.28 2.35
N TYR A 265 3.78 17.22 3.16
CA TYR A 265 2.94 17.00 4.33
C TYR A 265 3.08 18.11 5.40
N THR A 266 4.20 18.84 5.41
CA THR A 266 4.39 19.97 6.36
C THR A 266 3.69 21.25 5.95
N LYS A 267 3.28 21.38 4.68
CA LYS A 267 2.78 22.63 4.08
C LYS A 267 1.52 22.49 3.20
N SER A 268 0.88 21.32 3.24
CA SER A 268 -0.34 21.06 2.49
C SER A 268 -1.23 20.04 3.21
N ILE A 269 -2.51 20.06 2.91
CA ILE A 269 -3.52 19.15 3.43
C ILE A 269 -3.53 17.91 2.56
N LEU A 270 -3.40 16.72 3.16
CA LEU A 270 -3.56 15.47 2.43
C LEU A 270 -5.03 15.26 2.07
N ILE A 271 -5.34 15.04 0.78
CA ILE A 271 -6.62 14.44 0.34
C ILE A 271 -6.33 13.00 -0.07
N PHE A 272 -7.02 12.04 0.52
CA PHE A 272 -6.82 10.62 0.25
C PHE A 272 -8.15 9.91 -0.07
N PRO A 273 -8.63 9.99 -1.33
CA PRO A 273 -9.92 9.44 -1.75
C PRO A 273 -9.86 7.96 -2.16
N SER A 274 -8.70 7.30 -2.07
CA SER A 274 -8.55 5.88 -2.40
C SER A 274 -9.56 5.04 -1.61
N TYR A 275 -10.20 4.07 -2.27
CA TYR A 275 -11.16 3.16 -1.64
C TYR A 275 -10.67 1.71 -1.56
N ILE A 276 -9.45 1.43 -2.02
CA ILE A 276 -8.81 0.11 -1.97
C ILE A 276 -7.35 0.27 -1.56
N GLU A 277 -7.05 -0.06 -0.32
CA GLU A 277 -5.70 -0.10 0.25
C GLU A 277 -5.56 -1.26 1.24
N THR A 278 -4.34 -1.66 1.51
CA THR A 278 -4.04 -2.53 2.67
C THR A 278 -3.80 -1.70 3.92
N LEU A 279 -2.99 -0.67 3.80
CA LEU A 279 -2.61 0.23 4.89
C LEU A 279 -2.87 1.70 4.56
N GLY A 280 -2.51 2.15 3.34
CA GLY A 280 -2.56 3.57 2.98
C GLY A 280 -1.38 4.34 3.58
N LEU A 281 -0.16 4.02 3.17
CA LEU A 281 1.08 4.66 3.64
C LEU A 281 1.00 6.19 3.71
N PRO A 282 0.45 6.92 2.72
CA PRO A 282 0.33 8.37 2.80
C PRO A 282 -0.47 8.87 4.00
N LEU A 283 -1.46 8.10 4.48
CA LEU A 283 -2.23 8.46 5.68
C LEU A 283 -1.36 8.41 6.92
N LEU A 284 -0.56 7.35 7.05
CA LEU A 284 0.35 7.18 8.17
C LEU A 284 1.47 8.23 8.13
N GLU A 285 2.06 8.46 6.95
CA GLU A 285 3.09 9.48 6.75
C GLU A 285 2.59 10.88 7.11
N ALA A 286 1.40 11.27 6.63
CA ALA A 286 0.81 12.57 6.96
C ALA A 286 0.49 12.70 8.46
N ARG A 287 -0.02 11.63 9.10
CA ARG A 287 -0.26 11.59 10.54
C ARG A 287 1.02 11.82 11.34
N GLU A 288 2.13 11.14 10.98
CA GLU A 288 3.42 11.31 11.65
C GLU A 288 3.98 12.73 11.50
N HIS A 289 3.74 13.39 10.38
CA HIS A 289 4.05 14.81 10.17
C HIS A 289 3.03 15.75 10.83
N LYS A 290 2.11 15.23 11.63
CA LYS A 290 1.02 15.99 12.27
C LYS A 290 0.16 16.73 11.24
N GLY A 291 0.01 16.16 10.05
CA GLY A 291 -0.68 16.78 8.90
C GLY A 291 -2.19 16.87 9.08
N PHE A 292 -2.80 17.76 8.33
CA PHE A 292 -4.25 17.84 8.18
C PHE A 292 -4.68 16.85 7.09
N VAL A 293 -5.65 15.98 7.37
CA VAL A 293 -5.99 14.85 6.49
C VAL A 293 -7.49 14.82 6.18
N LEU A 294 -7.82 14.80 4.89
CA LEU A 294 -9.14 14.45 4.38
C LEU A 294 -9.07 13.05 3.76
N ALA A 295 -9.69 12.07 4.38
CA ALA A 295 -9.57 10.66 3.99
C ALA A 295 -10.92 10.04 3.61
N SER A 296 -10.90 9.09 2.68
CA SER A 296 -12.05 8.23 2.44
C SER A 296 -12.46 7.47 3.70
N ASN A 297 -13.75 7.38 3.98
CA ASN A 297 -14.29 6.60 5.11
C ASN A 297 -14.24 5.10 4.79
N CYS A 298 -13.04 4.53 4.86
CA CYS A 298 -12.75 3.13 4.58
C CYS A 298 -12.09 2.46 5.80
N PRO A 299 -12.18 1.12 5.94
CA PRO A 299 -11.63 0.41 7.08
C PRO A 299 -10.15 0.72 7.36
N PHE A 300 -9.31 0.78 6.32
CA PHE A 300 -7.89 1.11 6.46
C PHE A 300 -7.66 2.54 6.95
N SER A 301 -8.42 3.52 6.46
CA SER A 301 -8.29 4.92 6.88
C SER A 301 -8.70 5.08 8.35
N ASN A 302 -9.82 4.45 8.74
CA ASN A 302 -10.32 4.48 10.11
C ASN A 302 -9.35 3.80 11.10
N GLU A 303 -8.62 2.77 10.65
CA GLU A 303 -7.60 2.12 11.47
C GLU A 303 -6.35 3.00 11.62
N VAL A 304 -5.79 3.47 10.51
CA VAL A 304 -4.54 4.25 10.50
C VAL A 304 -4.71 5.59 11.20
N LEU A 305 -5.85 6.25 11.03
CA LEU A 305 -6.14 7.56 11.59
C LEU A 305 -6.97 7.50 12.89
N ARG A 306 -7.04 6.33 13.52
CA ARG A 306 -7.77 6.17 14.80
C ARG A 306 -7.28 7.20 15.84
N ASN A 307 -8.22 7.91 16.45
CA ASN A 307 -7.96 8.94 17.47
C ASN A 307 -7.05 10.09 16.99
N TYR A 308 -6.92 10.30 15.68
CA TYR A 308 -6.18 11.43 15.15
C TYR A 308 -7.10 12.64 14.95
N GLU A 309 -6.86 13.72 15.69
CA GLU A 309 -7.75 14.87 15.79
C GLU A 309 -7.89 15.68 14.48
N ASN A 310 -6.88 15.62 13.59
CA ASN A 310 -6.87 16.35 12.31
C ASN A 310 -7.24 15.48 11.11
N ALA A 311 -7.98 14.38 11.33
CA ALA A 311 -8.52 13.53 10.30
C ALA A 311 -10.02 13.76 10.12
N TYR A 312 -10.44 14.05 8.90
CA TYR A 312 -11.83 14.23 8.53
C TYR A 312 -12.18 13.25 7.39
N TYR A 313 -13.34 12.63 7.49
CA TYR A 313 -13.72 11.53 6.61
C TYR A 313 -14.84 11.93 5.67
N PHE A 314 -14.83 11.34 4.47
CA PHE A 314 -15.88 11.48 3.46
C PHE A 314 -16.14 10.13 2.78
N ASP A 315 -17.36 9.93 2.28
CA ASP A 315 -17.69 8.77 1.44
C ASP A 315 -16.90 8.83 0.13
N PRO A 316 -16.08 7.81 -0.22
CA PRO A 316 -15.29 7.77 -1.45
C PRO A 316 -16.14 7.78 -2.74
N PHE A 317 -17.44 7.66 -2.64
CA PHE A 317 -18.39 7.71 -3.77
C PHE A 317 -19.28 8.97 -3.75
N ASN A 318 -19.05 9.89 -2.79
CA ASN A 318 -19.82 11.13 -2.64
C ASN A 318 -18.90 12.36 -2.66
N PHE A 319 -18.67 12.91 -3.85
CA PHE A 319 -17.82 14.11 -4.00
C PHE A 319 -18.36 15.34 -3.23
N ARG A 320 -19.66 15.42 -2.92
CA ARG A 320 -20.24 16.56 -2.18
C ARG A 320 -19.76 16.63 -0.74
N GLU A 321 -19.50 15.49 -0.11
CA GLU A 321 -18.90 15.46 1.23
C GLU A 321 -17.48 16.03 1.20
N LEU A 322 -16.65 15.60 0.22
CA LEU A 322 -15.32 16.19 0.04
C LEU A 322 -15.39 17.68 -0.29
N THR A 323 -16.35 18.11 -1.14
CA THR A 323 -16.61 19.52 -1.42
C THR A 323 -16.88 20.32 -0.14
N THR A 324 -17.75 19.78 0.73
CA THR A 324 -18.11 20.45 2.00
C THR A 324 -16.91 20.59 2.93
N LEU A 325 -16.06 19.56 3.02
CA LEU A 325 -14.84 19.63 3.84
C LEU A 325 -13.86 20.66 3.31
N ILE A 326 -13.58 20.67 2.01
CA ILE A 326 -12.67 21.64 1.39
C ILE A 326 -13.21 23.06 1.58
N ASP A 327 -14.49 23.31 1.30
CA ASP A 327 -15.12 24.63 1.45
C ASP A 327 -15.08 25.11 2.90
N SER A 328 -15.31 24.20 3.86
CA SER A 328 -15.23 24.51 5.30
C SER A 328 -13.82 24.92 5.74
N ILE A 329 -12.79 24.28 5.18
CA ILE A 329 -11.39 24.68 5.44
C ILE A 329 -11.10 26.05 4.83
N LEU A 330 -11.48 26.25 3.56
CA LEU A 330 -11.26 27.53 2.85
C LEU A 330 -11.98 28.71 3.51
N LYS A 331 -13.11 28.45 4.14
CA LYS A 331 -13.88 29.44 4.93
C LYS A 331 -13.42 29.60 6.39
N LYS A 332 -12.41 28.77 6.80
CA LYS A 332 -11.90 28.72 8.18
C LYS A 332 -12.94 28.25 9.22
N ASN A 333 -13.97 27.51 8.78
CA ASN A 333 -14.98 26.90 9.65
C ASN A 333 -14.46 25.59 10.26
N LEU A 334 -13.48 24.95 9.60
CA LEU A 334 -12.80 23.78 10.05
C LEU A 334 -11.34 24.16 10.35
N SER A 335 -10.89 23.99 11.60
CA SER A 335 -9.58 24.45 12.05
C SER A 335 -8.67 23.28 12.39
N TYR A 336 -7.38 23.49 12.19
CA TYR A 336 -6.35 22.57 12.63
C TYR A 336 -6.17 22.64 14.15
N VAL A 337 -6.12 21.48 14.79
CA VAL A 337 -5.84 21.34 16.21
C VAL A 337 -4.40 20.88 16.37
N SER A 338 -3.61 21.61 17.18
CA SER A 338 -2.23 21.14 17.45
C SER A 338 -2.27 19.79 18.16
N PRO A 339 -1.80 18.69 17.54
CA PRO A 339 -1.90 17.37 18.13
C PRO A 339 -1.12 17.30 19.43
N ARG A 340 -1.67 16.61 20.42
CA ARG A 340 -0.96 16.27 21.64
C ARG A 340 0.21 15.34 21.25
N ILE A 341 1.31 15.45 21.98
CA ILE A 341 2.46 14.54 21.79
C ILE A 341 1.98 13.16 22.26
N ASP A 342 1.67 12.30 21.31
CA ASP A 342 1.34 10.91 21.59
C ASP A 342 2.66 10.14 21.64
N ASP A 343 3.06 9.71 22.83
CA ASP A 343 4.27 8.88 23.06
C ASP A 343 4.06 7.41 22.63
N THR A 344 3.09 7.11 21.77
CA THR A 344 2.92 5.77 21.23
C THR A 344 4.05 5.46 20.23
N LYS A 345 5.22 5.16 20.77
CA LYS A 345 6.24 4.40 20.03
C LYS A 345 5.61 3.06 19.70
N GLY A 346 5.23 2.88 18.45
CA GLY A 346 4.77 1.59 17.93
C GLY A 346 5.78 0.51 18.32
N ILE A 347 5.30 -0.62 18.82
CA ILE A 347 6.13 -1.80 19.06
C ILE A 347 6.63 -2.23 17.69
N ASN A 348 7.90 -1.98 17.38
CA ASN A 348 8.54 -2.46 16.17
C ASN A 348 8.60 -3.99 16.23
N GLN A 349 7.64 -4.65 15.61
CA GLN A 349 7.68 -6.09 15.43
C GLN A 349 8.44 -6.40 14.15
N HIS A 350 9.57 -7.09 14.28
CA HIS A 350 10.38 -7.49 13.13
C HIS A 350 9.80 -8.73 12.46
N LEU A 351 9.64 -8.69 11.14
CA LEU A 351 9.16 -9.83 10.34
C LEU A 351 10.03 -11.07 10.52
N ILE A 352 11.35 -10.89 10.60
CA ILE A 352 12.30 -11.98 10.77
C ILE A 352 12.01 -12.79 12.04
N SER A 353 11.69 -12.15 13.16
CA SER A 353 11.39 -12.83 14.43
C SER A 353 10.19 -13.76 14.28
N LYS A 354 9.22 -13.38 13.46
CA LYS A 354 8.00 -14.17 13.20
C LYS A 354 8.23 -15.31 12.21
N VAL A 355 9.06 -15.09 11.21
CA VAL A 355 9.50 -16.16 10.30
C VAL A 355 10.30 -17.23 11.06
N LEU A 356 11.09 -16.82 12.07
CA LEU A 356 11.92 -17.71 12.87
C LEU A 356 11.20 -18.38 14.03
N SER A 357 10.21 -17.74 14.66
CA SER A 357 9.57 -18.20 15.91
C SER A 357 8.92 -19.58 15.84
N GLU A 358 8.68 -20.15 14.67
CA GLU A 358 8.12 -21.48 14.49
C GLU A 358 9.17 -22.60 14.30
N VAL A 359 10.43 -22.31 14.56
CA VAL A 359 11.53 -23.27 14.38
C VAL A 359 11.84 -24.03 15.68
N ARG A 360 11.25 -23.63 16.78
CA ARG A 360 11.42 -24.29 18.09
C ARG A 360 10.38 -25.37 18.34
#